data_c9c62e197b28831c5dd511892cc4df2e
#
_entry.id   c9c62e197b28831c5dd511892cc4df2e
#
_cell.length_a   1.000
_cell.length_b   1.000
_cell.length_c   1.000
_cell.angle_alpha   90.00
_cell.angle_beta   90.00
_cell.angle_gamma   90.00
#
_symmetry.space_group_name_H-M   'P 1'
#
loop_
_entity.id
_entity.type
_entity.pdbx_description
1 polymer ?
#
loop_
_entity_poly.entity_id
_entity_poly.type
_entity_poly.pdbx_seq_one_letter_code
_entity_poly.pdbx_strand_id
1 'polypeptide(L)'
;RHHPEIDSGEHVLMALQQAARLEADLPVRFAVLVHDLGKGITPKAELPRHRGHEARGVPLVKALCERLPIPTACRDLAMGVTRYHLQCHKIRELRPETLLRLITGLDALRRPERLSDFTLACEADYRGRLGLEDRPYPQAAYLAEALRRCQAIDATPFVNDGLRGAEIGNAMERARLDALADLRADPDTAG
;
A
#
# COMPACT_ATOMS: atom_id res chain seq x y z
N ARG A 1 -6.22 15.76 15.53
CA ARG A 1 -6.96 15.75 14.25
C ARG A 1 -6.01 15.17 13.22
N HIS A 2 -6.43 14.11 12.51
CA HIS A 2 -5.57 13.42 11.53
C HIS A 2 -5.53 14.11 10.16
N HIS A 3 -6.49 14.98 9.87
CA HIS A 3 -6.58 15.80 8.66
C HIS A 3 -6.99 17.20 9.09
N PRO A 4 -6.12 18.21 8.93
CA PRO A 4 -6.45 19.61 9.16
C PRO A 4 -7.43 20.12 8.10
N GLU A 5 -7.44 19.50 6.91
CA GLU A 5 -8.40 19.78 5.84
C GLU A 5 -9.78 19.26 6.25
N ILE A 6 -10.77 20.13 6.17
CA ILE A 6 -12.16 19.81 6.53
C ILE A 6 -12.85 19.01 5.40
N ASP A 7 -12.38 19.17 4.16
CA ASP A 7 -12.96 18.59 2.95
C ASP A 7 -12.03 17.54 2.34
N SER A 8 -12.56 16.31 2.14
CA SER A 8 -11.83 15.23 1.46
C SER A 8 -11.47 15.57 0.02
N GLY A 9 -12.24 16.45 -0.65
CA GLY A 9 -11.95 16.92 -2.00
C GLY A 9 -10.70 17.82 -2.05
N GLU A 10 -10.57 18.74 -1.09
CA GLU A 10 -9.36 19.57 -0.97
C GLU A 10 -8.12 18.71 -0.74
N HIS A 11 -8.21 17.71 0.15
CA HIS A 11 -7.13 16.77 0.35
C HIS A 11 -6.71 16.05 -0.94
N VAL A 12 -7.66 15.53 -1.71
CA VAL A 12 -7.37 14.85 -2.98
C VAL A 12 -6.68 15.79 -3.97
N LEU A 13 -7.11 17.05 -4.07
CA LEU A 13 -6.45 18.04 -4.94
C LEU A 13 -5.01 18.33 -4.50
N MET A 14 -4.76 18.46 -3.19
CA MET A 14 -3.41 18.63 -2.65
C MET A 14 -2.54 17.39 -2.90
N ALA A 15 -3.08 16.19 -2.73
CA ALA A 15 -2.37 14.94 -3.02
C ALA A 15 -2.04 14.80 -4.51
N LEU A 16 -2.94 15.22 -5.42
CA LEU A 16 -2.67 15.28 -6.86
C LEU A 16 -1.57 16.29 -7.22
N GLN A 17 -1.52 17.45 -6.54
CA GLN A 17 -0.42 18.40 -6.72
C GLN A 17 0.91 17.78 -6.29
N GLN A 18 0.94 17.03 -5.18
CA GLN A 18 2.15 16.32 -4.78
C GLN A 18 2.53 15.21 -5.77
N ALA A 19 1.57 14.44 -6.26
CA ALA A 19 1.83 13.46 -7.33
C ALA A 19 2.44 14.12 -8.58
N ALA A 20 2.00 15.34 -8.93
CA ALA A 20 2.60 16.11 -10.02
C ALA A 20 4.03 16.56 -9.72
N ARG A 21 4.32 17.03 -8.49
CA ARG A 21 5.68 17.40 -8.05
C ARG A 21 6.64 16.22 -8.03
N LEU A 22 6.13 15.03 -7.71
CA LEU A 22 6.86 13.76 -7.70
C LEU A 22 6.98 13.15 -9.12
N GLU A 23 6.58 13.88 -10.16
CA GLU A 23 6.61 13.45 -11.56
C GLU A 23 5.88 12.12 -11.81
N ALA A 24 4.89 11.80 -10.95
CA ALA A 24 4.12 10.58 -11.05
C ALA A 24 3.40 10.47 -12.40
N ASP A 25 3.33 9.27 -12.93
CA ASP A 25 2.64 8.96 -14.18
C ASP A 25 1.12 8.84 -14.01
N LEU A 26 0.40 8.55 -15.09
CA LEU A 26 -1.06 8.48 -15.10
C LEU A 26 -1.63 7.42 -14.15
N PRO A 27 -1.12 6.17 -14.08
CA PRO A 27 -1.61 5.17 -13.12
C PRO A 27 -1.54 5.64 -11.67
N VAL A 28 -0.43 6.25 -11.26
CA VAL A 28 -0.24 6.78 -9.90
C VAL A 28 -1.21 7.93 -9.62
N ARG A 29 -1.32 8.91 -10.53
CA ARG A 29 -2.25 10.04 -10.38
C ARG A 29 -3.71 9.57 -10.32
N PHE A 30 -4.08 8.59 -11.12
CA PHE A 30 -5.43 8.00 -11.06
C PHE A 30 -5.67 7.31 -9.72
N ALA A 31 -4.69 6.54 -9.21
CA ALA A 31 -4.80 5.92 -7.91
C ALA A 31 -4.96 6.94 -6.77
N VAL A 32 -4.17 8.02 -6.80
CA VAL A 32 -4.30 9.15 -5.85
C VAL A 32 -5.68 9.81 -5.95
N LEU A 33 -6.21 10.01 -7.16
CA LEU A 33 -7.55 10.61 -7.35
C LEU A 33 -8.66 9.82 -6.65
N VAL A 34 -8.59 8.48 -6.65
CA VAL A 34 -9.71 7.63 -6.24
C VAL A 34 -9.52 6.90 -4.92
N HIS A 35 -8.33 7.01 -4.27
CA HIS A 35 -8.00 6.21 -3.10
C HIS A 35 -8.98 6.34 -1.94
N ASP A 36 -9.57 7.50 -1.79
CA ASP A 36 -10.45 7.89 -0.68
C ASP A 36 -11.96 7.84 -1.03
N LEU A 37 -12.36 7.30 -2.17
CA LEU A 37 -13.79 7.23 -2.58
C LEU A 37 -14.69 6.61 -1.52
N GLY A 38 -14.18 5.67 -0.74
CA GLY A 38 -14.92 5.04 0.35
C GLY A 38 -15.34 5.98 1.48
N LYS A 39 -14.73 7.16 1.62
CA LYS A 39 -15.12 8.19 2.58
C LYS A 39 -16.51 8.74 2.25
N GLY A 40 -16.86 8.86 0.95
CA GLY A 40 -18.14 9.39 0.50
C GLY A 40 -19.36 8.56 0.89
N ILE A 41 -19.18 7.28 1.25
CA ILE A 41 -20.25 6.38 1.68
C ILE A 41 -20.17 6.04 3.19
N THR A 42 -19.44 6.83 3.97
CA THR A 42 -19.35 6.64 5.42
C THR A 42 -20.73 6.88 6.06
N PRO A 43 -21.23 5.93 6.88
CA PRO A 43 -22.48 6.14 7.62
C PRO A 43 -22.45 7.40 8.49
N LYS A 44 -23.53 8.17 8.49
CA LYS A 44 -23.59 9.44 9.26
C LYS A 44 -23.24 9.27 10.75
N ALA A 45 -23.59 8.13 11.34
CA ALA A 45 -23.28 7.82 12.74
C ALA A 45 -21.77 7.62 13.02
N GLU A 46 -20.97 7.36 12.00
CA GLU A 46 -19.51 7.17 12.15
C GLU A 46 -18.71 8.47 11.97
N LEU A 47 -19.35 9.51 11.43
CA LEU A 47 -18.69 10.80 11.18
C LEU A 47 -18.25 11.47 12.50
N PRO A 48 -17.14 12.18 12.49
CA PRO A 48 -16.23 12.52 11.37
C PRO A 48 -15.16 11.45 11.09
N ARG A 49 -15.30 10.24 11.62
CA ARG A 49 -14.33 9.15 11.43
C ARG A 49 -14.78 8.28 10.27
N HIS A 50 -13.88 8.10 9.30
CA HIS A 50 -14.15 7.27 8.12
C HIS A 50 -13.57 5.85 8.27
N ARG A 51 -13.87 5.17 9.39
CA ARG A 51 -13.31 3.83 9.66
C ARG A 51 -13.69 2.84 8.57
N GLY A 52 -12.70 2.09 8.05
CA GLY A 52 -12.92 1.06 7.03
C GLY A 52 -13.29 1.63 5.65
N HIS A 53 -13.02 2.92 5.39
CA HIS A 53 -13.24 3.50 4.06
C HIS A 53 -12.40 2.80 2.98
N GLU A 54 -11.25 2.24 3.34
CA GLU A 54 -10.38 1.47 2.46
C GLU A 54 -11.11 0.25 1.89
N ALA A 55 -11.76 -0.52 2.77
CA ALA A 55 -12.52 -1.71 2.36
C ALA A 55 -13.77 -1.34 1.56
N ARG A 56 -14.46 -0.24 1.96
CA ARG A 56 -15.64 0.28 1.24
C ARG A 56 -15.27 0.90 -0.10
N GLY A 57 -14.08 1.46 -0.22
CA GLY A 57 -13.61 2.13 -1.44
C GLY A 57 -13.32 1.16 -2.59
N VAL A 58 -12.76 -0.02 -2.30
CA VAL A 58 -12.37 -0.99 -3.34
C VAL A 58 -13.50 -1.33 -4.32
N PRO A 59 -14.73 -1.72 -3.89
CA PRO A 59 -15.83 -1.98 -4.82
C PRO A 59 -16.27 -0.73 -5.60
N LEU A 60 -16.14 0.48 -5.02
CA LEU A 60 -16.46 1.73 -5.73
C LEU A 60 -15.45 2.00 -6.84
N VAL A 61 -14.16 1.84 -6.58
CA VAL A 61 -13.10 1.97 -7.60
C VAL A 61 -13.30 0.94 -8.70
N LYS A 62 -13.62 -0.31 -8.35
CA LYS A 62 -13.91 -1.36 -9.33
C LYS A 62 -15.08 -0.97 -10.24
N ALA A 63 -16.20 -0.57 -9.66
CA ALA A 63 -17.40 -0.15 -10.42
C ALA A 63 -17.13 1.08 -11.30
N LEU A 64 -16.34 2.04 -10.81
CA LEU A 64 -15.90 3.21 -11.61
C LEU A 64 -15.11 2.76 -12.84
N CYS A 65 -14.16 1.85 -12.67
CA CYS A 65 -13.31 1.34 -13.75
C CYS A 65 -14.07 0.44 -14.74
N GLU A 66 -15.15 -0.20 -14.32
CA GLU A 66 -16.04 -0.97 -15.20
C GLU A 66 -16.94 -0.04 -16.03
N ARG A 67 -17.37 1.07 -15.45
CA ARG A 67 -18.21 2.06 -16.14
C ARG A 67 -17.43 2.93 -17.14
N LEU A 68 -16.18 3.25 -16.83
CA LEU A 68 -15.30 4.03 -17.67
C LEU A 68 -14.20 3.13 -18.27
N PRO A 69 -13.74 3.38 -19.51
CA PRO A 69 -12.69 2.57 -20.14
C PRO A 69 -11.30 2.85 -19.53
N ILE A 70 -11.15 2.54 -18.24
CA ILE A 70 -9.91 2.76 -17.49
C ILE A 70 -8.91 1.64 -17.82
N PRO A 71 -7.65 1.97 -18.18
CA PRO A 71 -6.61 0.96 -18.40
C PRO A 71 -6.41 0.05 -17.17
N THR A 72 -6.14 -1.22 -17.43
CA THR A 72 -5.95 -2.24 -16.39
C THR A 72 -4.88 -1.84 -15.36
N ALA A 73 -3.76 -1.25 -15.82
CA ALA A 73 -2.69 -0.78 -14.93
C ALA A 73 -3.19 0.26 -13.94
N CYS A 74 -3.99 1.25 -14.40
CA CYS A 74 -4.58 2.27 -13.53
C CYS A 74 -5.56 1.65 -12.52
N ARG A 75 -6.41 0.72 -12.97
CA ARG A 75 -7.37 0.03 -12.10
C ARG A 75 -6.68 -0.78 -11.02
N ASP A 76 -5.71 -1.62 -11.40
CA ASP A 76 -5.06 -2.54 -10.47
C ASP A 76 -4.28 -1.76 -9.39
N LEU A 77 -3.55 -0.71 -9.79
CA LEU A 77 -2.86 0.17 -8.85
C LEU A 77 -3.85 0.90 -7.94
N ALA A 78 -4.91 1.48 -8.49
CA ALA A 78 -5.92 2.21 -7.72
C ALA A 78 -6.60 1.33 -6.67
N MET A 79 -6.92 0.07 -7.00
CA MET A 79 -7.47 -0.89 -6.05
C MET A 79 -6.48 -1.21 -4.93
N GLY A 80 -5.20 -1.37 -5.24
CA GLY A 80 -4.12 -1.59 -4.27
C GLY A 80 -3.96 -0.39 -3.33
N VAL A 81 -3.87 0.82 -3.88
CA VAL A 81 -3.72 2.06 -3.08
C VAL A 81 -4.95 2.27 -2.19
N THR A 82 -6.16 2.17 -2.74
CA THR A 82 -7.40 2.28 -1.96
C THR A 82 -7.42 1.30 -0.80
N ARG A 83 -6.98 0.06 -1.01
CA ARG A 83 -7.00 -1.00 0.01
C ARG A 83 -5.96 -0.81 1.11
N TYR A 84 -4.74 -0.35 0.76
CA TYR A 84 -3.57 -0.51 1.62
C TYR A 84 -2.87 0.80 2.00
N HIS A 85 -3.28 2.00 1.50
CA HIS A 85 -2.57 3.26 1.78
C HIS A 85 -2.42 3.54 3.28
N LEU A 86 -3.47 3.34 4.09
CA LEU A 86 -3.37 3.54 5.54
C LEU A 86 -2.42 2.56 6.23
N GLN A 87 -2.33 1.34 5.72
CA GLN A 87 -1.36 0.37 6.22
C GLN A 87 0.07 0.81 5.84
N CYS A 88 0.25 1.34 4.63
CA CYS A 88 1.54 1.88 4.20
C CYS A 88 2.00 3.02 5.11
N HIS A 89 1.14 3.96 5.47
CA HIS A 89 1.49 5.05 6.38
C HIS A 89 1.95 4.58 7.76
N LYS A 90 1.47 3.42 8.21
CA LYS A 90 1.80 2.81 9.50
C LYS A 90 2.64 1.54 9.36
N ILE A 91 3.42 1.45 8.29
CA ILE A 91 4.04 0.18 7.88
C ILE A 91 4.93 -0.42 8.96
N ARG A 92 5.63 0.42 9.74
CA ARG A 92 6.51 -0.02 10.83
C ARG A 92 5.76 -0.56 12.05
N GLU A 93 4.47 -0.21 12.19
CA GLU A 93 3.60 -0.70 13.25
C GLU A 93 2.97 -2.06 12.90
N LEU A 94 3.02 -2.46 11.62
CA LEU A 94 2.37 -3.68 11.15
C LEU A 94 3.03 -4.92 11.72
N ARG A 95 2.18 -5.94 11.99
CA ARG A 95 2.66 -7.28 12.26
C ARG A 95 3.19 -7.92 10.97
N PRO A 96 4.16 -8.85 11.05
CA PRO A 96 4.72 -9.55 9.88
C PRO A 96 3.64 -10.12 8.94
N GLU A 97 2.57 -10.71 9.49
CA GLU A 97 1.49 -11.30 8.69
C GLU A 97 0.71 -10.25 7.90
N THR A 98 0.52 -9.06 8.49
CA THR A 98 -0.17 -7.96 7.82
C THR A 98 0.71 -7.35 6.72
N LEU A 99 2.00 -7.22 6.99
CA LEU A 99 2.99 -6.73 6.02
C LEU A 99 3.13 -7.70 4.84
N LEU A 100 3.23 -9.02 5.10
CA LEU A 100 3.28 -10.04 4.06
C LEU A 100 1.99 -10.03 3.21
N ARG A 101 0.83 -9.88 3.85
CA ARG A 101 -0.46 -9.77 3.14
C ARG A 101 -0.52 -8.53 2.24
N LEU A 102 0.04 -7.40 2.65
CA LEU A 102 0.16 -6.20 1.82
C LEU A 102 1.03 -6.50 0.60
N ILE A 103 2.23 -7.04 0.79
CA ILE A 103 3.18 -7.39 -0.28
C ILE A 103 2.55 -8.36 -1.29
N THR A 104 1.89 -9.41 -0.80
CA THR A 104 1.21 -10.40 -1.66
C THR A 104 -0.05 -9.85 -2.33
N GLY A 105 -0.80 -9.02 -1.63
CA GLY A 105 -2.00 -8.37 -2.16
C GLY A 105 -1.72 -7.37 -3.28
N LEU A 106 -0.52 -6.81 -3.33
CA LEU A 106 -0.02 -5.99 -4.44
C LEU A 106 0.59 -6.84 -5.57
N ASP A 107 0.69 -8.17 -5.42
CA ASP A 107 1.43 -9.07 -6.31
C ASP A 107 2.93 -8.67 -6.44
N ALA A 108 3.48 -8.01 -5.43
CA ALA A 108 4.82 -7.41 -5.49
C ALA A 108 5.95 -8.45 -5.46
N LEU A 109 5.72 -9.65 -4.93
CA LEU A 109 6.70 -10.74 -5.00
C LEU A 109 7.02 -11.13 -6.46
N ARG A 110 6.04 -11.08 -7.35
CA ARG A 110 6.15 -11.43 -8.77
C ARG A 110 6.43 -10.22 -9.64
N ARG A 111 5.95 -9.05 -9.22
CA ARG A 111 5.98 -7.78 -9.95
C ARG A 111 6.45 -6.67 -9.03
N PRO A 112 7.75 -6.63 -8.71
CA PRO A 112 8.31 -5.68 -7.74
C PRO A 112 8.10 -4.21 -8.15
N GLU A 113 7.98 -3.92 -9.45
CA GLU A 113 7.70 -2.59 -9.97
C GLU A 113 6.38 -2.01 -9.45
N ARG A 114 5.39 -2.85 -9.12
CA ARG A 114 4.11 -2.41 -8.54
C ARG A 114 4.28 -1.74 -7.18
N LEU A 115 5.35 -2.08 -6.47
CA LEU A 115 5.62 -1.51 -5.16
C LEU A 115 6.05 -0.05 -5.24
N SER A 116 6.87 0.31 -6.24
CA SER A 116 7.31 1.69 -6.44
C SER A 116 6.14 2.62 -6.74
N ASP A 117 5.27 2.21 -7.65
CA ASP A 117 4.07 3.00 -8.00
C ASP A 117 3.10 3.13 -6.81
N PHE A 118 2.93 2.04 -6.06
CA PHE A 118 2.11 2.03 -4.85
C PHE A 118 2.67 2.98 -3.78
N THR A 119 3.97 2.91 -3.50
CA THR A 119 4.60 3.77 -2.49
C THR A 119 4.61 5.23 -2.93
N LEU A 120 4.80 5.51 -4.22
CA LEU A 120 4.74 6.86 -4.77
C LEU A 120 3.34 7.48 -4.61
N ALA A 121 2.28 6.69 -4.85
CA ALA A 121 0.90 7.13 -4.59
C ALA A 121 0.65 7.41 -3.10
N CYS A 122 1.15 6.54 -2.20
CA CYS A 122 1.03 6.75 -0.75
C CYS A 122 1.84 7.95 -0.27
N GLU A 123 3.01 8.21 -0.85
CA GLU A 123 3.81 9.40 -0.54
C GLU A 123 3.09 10.68 -0.97
N ALA A 124 2.48 10.69 -2.16
CA ALA A 124 1.68 11.80 -2.64
C ALA A 124 0.48 12.08 -1.72
N ASP A 125 -0.24 11.05 -1.27
CA ASP A 125 -1.29 11.17 -0.26
C ASP A 125 -0.77 11.76 1.06
N TYR A 126 0.35 11.23 1.57
CA TYR A 126 0.95 11.71 2.83
C TYR A 126 1.36 13.18 2.74
N ARG A 127 2.06 13.56 1.67
CA ARG A 127 2.51 14.94 1.43
C ARG A 127 1.38 15.88 1.02
N GLY A 128 0.24 15.37 0.60
CA GLY A 128 -0.98 16.11 0.33
C GLY A 128 -1.71 16.63 1.56
N ARG A 129 -1.08 16.56 2.74
CA ARG A 129 -1.62 17.10 4.00
C ARG A 129 -0.88 18.35 4.39
N LEU A 130 -1.61 19.37 4.84
CA LEU A 130 -1.05 20.66 5.25
C LEU A 130 0.10 20.49 6.27
N GLY A 131 1.26 21.04 5.93
CA GLY A 131 2.47 21.01 6.75
C GLY A 131 3.30 19.72 6.59
N LEU A 132 2.94 18.84 5.66
CA LEU A 132 3.69 17.61 5.35
C LEU A 132 4.27 17.61 3.94
N GLU A 133 4.15 18.71 3.18
CA GLU A 133 4.45 18.81 1.75
C GLU A 133 5.88 18.39 1.39
N ASP A 134 6.84 18.70 2.28
CA ASP A 134 8.28 18.45 2.08
C ASP A 134 8.81 17.39 3.10
N ARG A 135 7.92 16.74 3.84
CA ARG A 135 8.35 15.72 4.81
C ARG A 135 8.84 14.47 4.10
N PRO A 136 9.95 13.86 4.59
CA PRO A 136 10.40 12.57 4.07
C PRO A 136 9.34 11.49 4.29
N TYR A 137 9.31 10.51 3.39
CA TYR A 137 8.41 9.35 3.46
C TYR A 137 9.22 8.04 3.56
N PRO A 138 9.80 7.74 4.75
CA PRO A 138 10.68 6.59 4.94
C PRO A 138 9.96 5.24 4.80
N GLN A 139 8.64 5.23 4.79
CA GLN A 139 7.82 4.04 4.59
C GLN A 139 8.12 3.33 3.26
N ALA A 140 8.46 4.10 2.22
CA ALA A 140 8.82 3.55 0.91
C ALA A 140 10.09 2.67 1.00
N ALA A 141 11.15 3.18 1.64
CA ALA A 141 12.39 2.43 1.83
C ALA A 141 12.18 1.18 2.71
N TYR A 142 11.40 1.32 3.78
CA TYR A 142 11.07 0.18 4.66
C TYR A 142 10.33 -0.93 3.90
N LEU A 143 9.33 -0.58 3.08
CA LEU A 143 8.58 -1.55 2.30
C LEU A 143 9.42 -2.20 1.20
N ALA A 144 10.33 -1.45 0.58
CA ALA A 144 11.27 -2.00 -0.40
C ALA A 144 12.22 -3.02 0.24
N GLU A 145 12.73 -2.74 1.44
CA GLU A 145 13.57 -3.69 2.19
C GLU A 145 12.77 -4.93 2.62
N ALA A 146 11.52 -4.76 3.07
CA ALA A 146 10.64 -5.87 3.38
C ALA A 146 10.42 -6.79 2.17
N LEU A 147 10.17 -6.22 0.98
CA LEU A 147 10.05 -6.99 -0.25
C LEU A 147 11.34 -7.74 -0.59
N ARG A 148 12.49 -7.06 -0.51
CA ARG A 148 13.80 -7.66 -0.78
C ARG A 148 14.06 -8.88 0.12
N ARG A 149 13.78 -8.77 1.43
CA ARG A 149 13.91 -9.89 2.37
C ARG A 149 12.98 -11.06 2.00
N CYS A 150 11.74 -10.76 1.63
CA CYS A 150 10.80 -11.80 1.19
C CYS A 150 11.22 -12.48 -0.11
N GLN A 151 11.80 -11.75 -1.06
CA GLN A 151 12.27 -12.29 -2.34
C GLN A 151 13.55 -13.13 -2.20
N ALA A 152 14.35 -12.88 -1.16
CA ALA A 152 15.55 -13.66 -0.87
C ALA A 152 15.24 -15.09 -0.38
N ILE A 153 13.99 -15.38 0.00
CA ILE A 153 13.58 -16.73 0.44
C ILE A 153 13.41 -17.61 -0.82
N ASP A 154 14.34 -18.57 -0.98
CA ASP A 154 14.34 -19.55 -2.06
C ASP A 154 13.64 -20.85 -1.62
N ALA A 155 13.07 -21.55 -2.61
CA ALA A 155 12.42 -22.84 -2.40
C ALA A 155 13.42 -24.01 -2.31
N THR A 156 14.63 -23.87 -2.86
CA THR A 156 15.63 -24.95 -3.00
C THR A 156 15.96 -25.67 -1.70
N PRO A 157 16.20 -24.98 -0.54
CA PRO A 157 16.46 -25.66 0.72
C PRO A 157 15.31 -26.58 1.12
N PHE A 158 14.06 -26.12 0.98
CA PHE A 158 12.88 -26.89 1.37
C PHE A 158 12.66 -28.12 0.46
N VAL A 159 12.96 -27.99 -0.82
CA VAL A 159 12.93 -29.13 -1.77
C VAL A 159 13.99 -30.16 -1.39
N ASN A 160 15.20 -29.73 -1.03
CA ASN A 160 16.28 -30.61 -0.61
C ASN A 160 15.96 -31.36 0.71
N ASP A 161 15.20 -30.71 1.61
CA ASP A 161 14.69 -31.31 2.83
C ASP A 161 13.51 -32.28 2.60
N GLY A 162 13.13 -32.51 1.33
CA GLY A 162 12.11 -33.49 0.92
C GLY A 162 10.68 -32.98 0.93
N LEU A 163 10.43 -31.67 1.21
CA LEU A 163 9.10 -31.10 1.16
C LEU A 163 8.57 -31.07 -0.27
N ARG A 164 7.23 -31.15 -0.42
CA ARG A 164 6.58 -31.15 -1.75
C ARG A 164 5.30 -30.33 -1.78
N GLY A 165 5.01 -29.77 -2.95
CA GLY A 165 3.73 -29.10 -3.21
C GLY A 165 3.41 -28.00 -2.19
N ALA A 166 2.29 -28.12 -1.50
CA ALA A 166 1.83 -27.13 -0.51
C ALA A 166 2.76 -26.98 0.70
N GLU A 167 3.53 -28.02 1.05
CA GLU A 167 4.48 -27.96 2.17
C GLU A 167 5.58 -26.94 1.91
N ILE A 168 6.10 -26.89 0.67
CA ILE A 168 7.08 -25.88 0.24
C ILE A 168 6.47 -24.48 0.39
N GLY A 169 5.24 -24.27 -0.09
CA GLY A 169 4.55 -22.98 0.03
C GLY A 169 4.43 -22.51 1.48
N ASN A 170 4.02 -23.40 2.38
CA ASN A 170 3.88 -23.11 3.81
C ASN A 170 5.23 -22.82 4.46
N ALA A 171 6.29 -23.57 4.11
CA ALA A 171 7.62 -23.36 4.64
C ALA A 171 8.20 -22.00 4.18
N MET A 172 8.03 -21.64 2.90
CA MET A 172 8.42 -20.34 2.37
C MET A 172 7.65 -19.18 3.02
N GLU A 173 6.34 -19.35 3.26
CA GLU A 173 5.54 -18.35 3.96
C GLU A 173 6.06 -18.12 5.38
N ARG A 174 6.35 -19.16 6.13
CA ARG A 174 6.95 -19.07 7.47
C ARG A 174 8.29 -18.35 7.44
N ALA A 175 9.20 -18.76 6.55
CA ALA A 175 10.50 -18.11 6.40
C ALA A 175 10.39 -16.62 6.04
N ARG A 176 9.41 -16.22 5.24
CA ARG A 176 9.12 -14.80 4.95
C ARG A 176 8.61 -14.06 6.19
N LEU A 177 7.74 -14.69 6.99
CA LEU A 177 7.26 -14.09 8.23
C LEU A 177 8.39 -13.87 9.23
N ASP A 178 9.30 -14.83 9.35
CA ASP A 178 10.49 -14.73 10.22
C ASP A 178 11.41 -13.59 9.75
N ALA A 179 11.69 -13.50 8.45
CA ALA A 179 12.49 -12.42 7.86
C ALA A 179 11.87 -11.02 8.06
N LEU A 180 10.53 -10.92 8.06
CA LEU A 180 9.82 -9.68 8.34
C LEU A 180 9.79 -9.35 9.85
N ALA A 181 9.77 -10.35 10.71
CA ALA A 181 9.90 -10.17 12.16
C ALA A 181 11.30 -9.63 12.51
N ASP A 182 12.34 -10.16 11.88
CA ASP A 182 13.72 -9.68 12.03
C ASP A 182 13.89 -8.25 11.54
N LEU A 183 13.27 -7.89 10.38
CA LEU A 183 13.27 -6.53 9.88
C LEU A 183 12.63 -5.55 10.89
N ARG A 184 11.54 -5.96 11.53
CA ARG A 184 10.85 -5.12 12.52
C ARG A 184 11.67 -4.92 13.79
N ALA A 185 12.48 -5.89 14.18
CA ALA A 185 13.34 -5.84 15.36
C ALA A 185 14.66 -5.10 15.11
N ASP A 186 14.99 -4.81 13.85
CA ASP A 186 16.24 -4.18 13.42
C ASP A 186 16.27 -2.70 13.83
N PRO A 187 17.18 -2.27 14.71
CA PRO A 187 17.25 -0.88 15.18
C PRO A 187 17.57 0.12 14.07
N ASP A 188 18.28 -0.29 13.03
CA ASP A 188 18.66 0.59 11.89
C ASP A 188 17.43 0.93 11.03
N THR A 189 16.36 0.18 11.13
CA THR A 189 15.09 0.44 10.45
C THR A 189 14.11 1.26 11.31
N ALA A 190 14.45 1.56 12.56
CA ALA A 190 13.58 2.26 13.53
C ALA A 190 13.57 3.79 13.38
N GLY A 191 14.39 4.39 12.49
CA GLY A 191 14.55 5.84 12.27
C GLY A 191 13.38 6.52 11.53
#